data_b851a723d93f51159bb7a82934ec933a
#
_entry.id   b851a723d93f51159bb7a82934ec933a
#
_cell.length_a   1.000
_cell.length_b   1.000
_cell.length_c   1.000
_cell.angle_alpha   90.00
_cell.angle_beta   90.00
_cell.angle_gamma   90.00
#
_symmetry.space_group_name_H-M   'P 1'
#
loop_
_entity.id
_entity.type
_entity.pdbx_description
1 polymer ?
#
loop_
_entity_poly.entity_id
_entity_poly.type
_entity_poly.pdbx_seq_one_letter_code
_entity_poly.pdbx_strand_id
1 'polypeptide(L)'
;MLRCSRRQALLAGLGALGCRAVAAKEATPWTARAVPTPEPIRQLHAGGPSGLMGTGNSGALWALSPTGQPPRRLADGLDPATPLAIGHGRIAARRVGGGLWVWEDGRVHTLPSAGLAVHAGLLILPLAVLGVVSTAHAPTGSPRNADPPSHRLIRFEPDKTGRWREVARSQDAVLPDARPMQVDLDGRGDGGHIAVLAGPDASRYDHGVLGDGIEATRVLLLERHGLDVLRALNLPPPHVFEDIAPRAVALPGAPLRFGLLTVRSGPDGGQLALVTADPARPQALQVAAIGDTVGGFHRWLAPTTDGRQLLAVHTPHIGGVLHVYQQDGKQLTRRRLLNDVSTHRIGSRELDLSVWLRGLLVLPSQDGRRLRVLNPAPDWAELQSFSLPARMSMATALTDGSAMAVLTEDGRVWVVG
;
A
#
# COMPACT_ATOMS: atom_id res chain seq x y z
N MET A 1 -55.28 -53.97 -24.53
CA MET A 1 -54.05 -54.22 -25.28
C MET A 1 -52.95 -53.52 -24.53
N LEU A 2 -52.30 -54.09 -23.57
CA LEU A 2 -51.04 -54.88 -23.58
C LEU A 2 -49.86 -54.11 -24.23
N ARG A 3 -48.90 -53.62 -23.37
CA ARG A 3 -47.48 -53.94 -23.40
C ARG A 3 -46.81 -53.22 -22.24
N CYS A 4 -46.57 -53.85 -21.19
CA CYS A 4 -45.41 -54.59 -20.70
C CYS A 4 -44.07 -53.90 -20.77
N SER A 5 -43.64 -53.59 -19.60
CA SER A 5 -42.42 -53.32 -18.88
C SER A 5 -41.12 -53.91 -19.47
N ARG A 6 -40.01 -53.27 -19.15
CA ARG A 6 -38.77 -53.93 -18.69
C ARG A 6 -37.95 -53.00 -17.83
N ARG A 7 -37.96 -53.23 -16.52
CA ARG A 7 -36.90 -52.86 -15.59
C ARG A 7 -35.69 -53.76 -15.88
N GLN A 8 -34.56 -53.16 -16.09
CA GLN A 8 -33.30 -53.86 -15.94
C GLN A 8 -32.46 -53.13 -14.89
N ALA A 9 -32.24 -53.84 -13.81
CA ALA A 9 -31.27 -53.54 -12.76
C ALA A 9 -29.85 -53.67 -13.35
N LEU A 10 -28.99 -52.73 -13.08
CA LEU A 10 -27.54 -52.88 -13.21
C LEU A 10 -26.92 -52.71 -11.84
N LEU A 11 -26.30 -53.77 -11.42
CA LEU A 11 -25.57 -53.95 -10.18
C LEU A 11 -24.30 -53.08 -10.11
N ALA A 12 -24.06 -52.63 -8.92
CA ALA A 12 -22.83 -52.25 -8.23
C ALA A 12 -21.50 -52.52 -8.95
N GLY A 13 -20.75 -51.40 -9.12
CA GLY A 13 -19.32 -51.39 -9.20
C GLY A 13 -18.80 -50.42 -8.17
N LEU A 14 -18.50 -50.90 -6.97
CA LEU A 14 -17.72 -50.17 -5.96
C LEU A 14 -16.28 -50.10 -6.45
N GLY A 15 -15.98 -49.04 -7.22
CA GLY A 15 -14.61 -48.59 -7.46
C GLY A 15 -14.13 -47.83 -6.25
N ALA A 16 -13.28 -48.45 -5.44
CA ALA A 16 -12.50 -47.76 -4.40
C ALA A 16 -11.64 -46.69 -5.07
N LEU A 17 -12.14 -45.45 -5.09
CA LEU A 17 -11.31 -44.26 -5.33
C LEU A 17 -10.38 -44.15 -4.13
N GLY A 18 -9.17 -44.71 -4.28
CA GLY A 18 -8.07 -44.49 -3.38
C GLY A 18 -7.81 -42.97 -3.33
N CYS A 19 -8.17 -42.35 -2.22
CA CYS A 19 -7.61 -41.06 -1.84
C CYS A 19 -6.10 -41.23 -1.81
N ARG A 20 -5.43 -40.93 -2.91
CA ARG A 20 -4.01 -40.62 -2.86
C ARG A 20 -3.90 -39.35 -2.04
N ALA A 21 -3.53 -39.52 -0.77
CA ALA A 21 -2.99 -38.42 0.02
C ALA A 21 -1.85 -37.84 -0.83
N VAL A 22 -2.07 -36.69 -1.42
CA VAL A 22 -0.99 -35.87 -1.95
C VAL A 22 -0.13 -35.58 -0.73
N ALA A 23 0.98 -36.30 -0.60
CA ALA A 23 1.98 -36.04 0.41
C ALA A 23 2.29 -34.54 0.32
N ALA A 24 1.97 -33.80 1.37
CA ALA A 24 2.35 -32.41 1.47
C ALA A 24 3.87 -32.39 1.28
N LYS A 25 4.30 -31.81 0.15
CA LYS A 25 5.71 -31.60 -0.13
C LYS A 25 6.24 -30.83 1.09
N GLU A 26 7.14 -31.44 1.83
CA GLU A 26 7.72 -30.77 3.02
C GLU A 26 8.16 -29.39 2.57
N ALA A 27 7.51 -28.37 3.14
CA ALA A 27 7.82 -27.00 2.80
C ALA A 27 9.26 -26.75 3.23
N THR A 28 10.12 -26.40 2.28
CA THR A 28 11.49 -26.03 2.57
C THR A 28 11.49 -24.97 3.67
N PRO A 29 12.23 -25.15 4.76
CA PRO A 29 12.24 -24.18 5.86
C PRO A 29 12.63 -22.80 5.34
N TRP A 30 11.90 -21.79 5.74
CA TRP A 30 12.23 -20.41 5.40
C TRP A 30 13.55 -20.03 6.03
N THR A 31 14.38 -19.32 5.30
CA THR A 31 15.69 -18.87 5.74
C THR A 31 15.82 -17.37 5.57
N ALA A 32 16.61 -16.73 6.43
CA ALA A 32 16.99 -15.34 6.30
C ALA A 32 18.46 -15.23 5.87
N ARG A 33 18.72 -14.49 4.80
CA ARG A 33 20.05 -14.25 4.27
C ARG A 33 20.31 -12.77 4.11
N ALA A 34 21.46 -12.29 4.60
CA ALA A 34 21.89 -10.91 4.41
C ALA A 34 22.19 -10.63 2.92
N VAL A 35 21.75 -9.46 2.46
CA VAL A 35 22.08 -8.93 1.13
C VAL A 35 23.23 -7.93 1.29
N PRO A 36 24.33 -8.05 0.53
CA PRO A 36 25.39 -7.06 0.55
C PRO A 36 24.86 -5.67 0.18
N THR A 37 25.18 -4.68 1.02
CA THR A 37 24.84 -3.27 0.78
C THR A 37 26.08 -2.41 0.96
N PRO A 38 26.37 -1.43 0.08
CA PRO A 38 27.58 -0.61 0.16
C PRO A 38 27.49 0.48 1.22
N GLU A 39 26.28 0.78 1.68
CA GLU A 39 25.96 1.76 2.71
C GLU A 39 24.65 1.36 3.40
N PRO A 40 24.27 1.98 4.54
CA PRO A 40 22.93 1.78 5.13
C PRO A 40 21.84 2.21 4.18
N ILE A 41 20.89 1.30 3.92
CA ILE A 41 19.72 1.54 3.06
C ILE A 41 18.62 2.23 3.88
N ARG A 42 17.86 3.13 3.24
CA ARG A 42 16.73 3.86 3.81
C ARG A 42 15.39 3.49 3.21
N GLN A 43 15.39 3.18 1.91
CA GLN A 43 14.19 2.77 1.19
C GLN A 43 14.50 1.47 0.45
N LEU A 44 13.54 0.56 0.43
CA LEU A 44 13.64 -0.75 -0.22
C LEU A 44 12.49 -0.93 -1.21
N HIS A 45 12.81 -1.38 -2.42
CA HIS A 45 11.83 -1.50 -3.50
C HIS A 45 12.05 -2.80 -4.28
N ALA A 46 10.98 -3.59 -4.44
CA ALA A 46 11.00 -4.69 -5.39
C ALA A 46 10.79 -4.19 -6.81
N GLY A 47 11.48 -4.77 -7.78
CA GLY A 47 11.40 -4.44 -9.19
C GLY A 47 12.68 -3.82 -9.76
N GLY A 48 12.53 -3.24 -10.95
CA GLY A 48 13.66 -2.67 -11.70
C GLY A 48 14.61 -3.72 -12.26
N PRO A 49 15.82 -3.30 -12.74
CA PRO A 49 16.73 -4.15 -13.51
C PRO A 49 17.30 -5.36 -12.75
N SER A 50 17.28 -5.35 -11.42
CA SER A 50 17.85 -6.41 -10.56
C SER A 50 16.81 -7.14 -9.72
N GLY A 51 15.53 -6.81 -9.86
CA GLY A 51 14.45 -7.37 -9.03
C GLY A 51 14.37 -6.78 -7.62
N LEU A 52 15.43 -6.14 -7.12
CA LEU A 52 15.48 -5.46 -5.83
C LEU A 52 16.36 -4.21 -5.92
N MET A 53 15.88 -3.11 -5.36
CA MET A 53 16.63 -1.85 -5.30
C MET A 53 16.57 -1.27 -3.90
N GLY A 54 17.60 -0.50 -3.53
CA GLY A 54 17.66 0.25 -2.28
C GLY A 54 18.18 1.66 -2.49
N THR A 55 17.53 2.65 -1.87
CA THR A 55 18.06 4.01 -1.77
C THR A 55 18.85 4.12 -0.47
N GLY A 56 20.13 4.47 -0.57
CA GLY A 56 21.01 4.61 0.57
C GLY A 56 20.93 5.96 1.28
N ASN A 57 21.59 6.08 2.42
CA ASN A 57 21.67 7.33 3.18
C ASN A 57 22.24 8.50 2.36
N SER A 58 23.17 8.22 1.44
CA SER A 58 23.79 9.23 0.57
C SER A 58 22.84 9.75 -0.53
N GLY A 59 21.66 9.16 -0.71
CA GLY A 59 20.80 9.40 -1.85
C GLY A 59 21.23 8.65 -3.11
N ALA A 60 22.12 7.68 -2.99
CA ALA A 60 22.46 6.79 -4.08
C ALA A 60 21.42 5.68 -4.21
N LEU A 61 21.02 5.38 -5.46
CA LEU A 61 20.19 4.23 -5.79
C LEU A 61 21.05 3.04 -6.16
N TRP A 62 20.80 1.91 -5.53
CA TRP A 62 21.53 0.67 -5.71
C TRP A 62 20.63 -0.43 -6.26
N ALA A 63 21.10 -1.12 -7.29
CA ALA A 63 20.59 -2.43 -7.66
C ALA A 63 21.19 -3.45 -6.68
N LEU A 64 20.35 -4.11 -5.92
CA LEU A 64 20.70 -5.11 -4.92
C LEU A 64 20.42 -6.50 -5.48
N SER A 65 21.26 -7.47 -5.13
CA SER A 65 21.08 -8.85 -5.60
C SER A 65 20.50 -9.72 -4.50
N PRO A 66 19.27 -10.24 -4.67
CA PRO A 66 18.74 -11.25 -3.76
C PRO A 66 19.60 -12.52 -3.66
N THR A 67 20.47 -12.78 -4.63
CA THR A 67 21.38 -13.94 -4.65
C THR A 67 22.76 -13.67 -4.10
N GLY A 68 23.03 -12.43 -3.64
CA GLY A 68 24.28 -12.07 -2.97
C GLY A 68 25.40 -11.57 -3.90
N GLN A 69 25.09 -11.25 -5.17
CA GLN A 69 26.08 -10.59 -6.05
C GLN A 69 26.38 -9.17 -5.56
N PRO A 70 27.53 -8.59 -5.92
CA PRO A 70 27.87 -7.23 -5.55
C PRO A 70 26.82 -6.22 -6.00
N PRO A 71 26.48 -5.22 -5.17
CA PRO A 71 25.53 -4.19 -5.53
C PRO A 71 26.08 -3.29 -6.64
N ARG A 72 25.17 -2.80 -7.51
CA ARG A 72 25.53 -1.89 -8.61
C ARG A 72 24.83 -0.55 -8.42
N ARG A 73 25.58 0.53 -8.48
CA ARG A 73 25.05 1.90 -8.40
C ARG A 73 24.28 2.26 -9.68
N LEU A 74 23.07 2.80 -9.53
CA LEU A 74 22.18 3.17 -10.63
C LEU A 74 22.06 4.68 -10.79
N ALA A 75 22.01 5.43 -9.69
CA ALA A 75 21.81 6.88 -9.69
C ALA A 75 22.33 7.51 -8.40
N ASP A 76 22.36 8.86 -8.40
CA ASP A 76 22.75 9.70 -7.28
C ASP A 76 21.80 10.88 -7.09
N GLY A 77 21.84 11.47 -5.90
CA GLY A 77 21.12 12.69 -5.57
C GLY A 77 19.61 12.50 -5.48
N LEU A 78 19.17 11.28 -5.19
CA LEU A 78 17.77 11.00 -4.87
C LEU A 78 17.50 11.32 -3.40
N ASP A 79 16.26 11.63 -3.09
CA ASP A 79 15.84 11.88 -1.72
C ASP A 79 15.54 10.54 -1.00
N PRO A 80 16.31 10.19 0.04
CA PRO A 80 16.12 8.91 0.74
C PRO A 80 14.85 8.90 1.63
N ALA A 81 14.19 10.03 1.82
CA ALA A 81 12.95 10.12 2.61
C ALA A 81 11.68 9.91 1.75
N THR A 82 11.83 9.89 0.43
CA THR A 82 10.69 9.76 -0.50
C THR A 82 10.75 8.41 -1.20
N PRO A 83 9.67 7.59 -1.17
CA PRO A 83 9.67 6.29 -1.83
C PRO A 83 9.77 6.42 -3.35
N LEU A 84 10.46 5.46 -3.97
CA LEU A 84 10.47 5.32 -5.43
C LEU A 84 9.11 4.83 -5.92
N ALA A 85 8.80 5.13 -7.20
CA ALA A 85 7.78 4.40 -7.94
C ALA A 85 8.43 3.56 -9.04
N ILE A 86 7.90 2.35 -9.27
CA ILE A 86 8.33 1.42 -10.30
C ILE A 86 7.10 0.93 -11.06
N GLY A 87 7.12 1.03 -12.37
CA GLY A 87 6.01 0.55 -13.20
C GLY A 87 6.21 0.90 -14.66
N HIS A 88 5.55 0.17 -15.55
CA HIS A 88 5.54 0.43 -16.99
C HIS A 88 6.94 0.63 -17.61
N GLY A 89 7.93 -0.18 -17.15
CA GLY A 89 9.31 -0.06 -17.61
C GLY A 89 10.09 1.14 -17.07
N ARG A 90 9.52 1.90 -16.14
CA ARG A 90 10.10 3.13 -15.57
C ARG A 90 10.41 2.98 -14.08
N ILE A 91 11.34 3.80 -13.64
CA ILE A 91 11.57 4.11 -12.23
C ILE A 91 11.46 5.63 -12.09
N ALA A 92 10.64 6.10 -11.16
CA ALA A 92 10.52 7.52 -10.86
C ALA A 92 10.89 7.80 -9.40
N ALA A 93 11.59 8.90 -9.17
CA ALA A 93 12.06 9.30 -7.85
C ALA A 93 12.02 10.82 -7.69
N ARG A 94 11.93 11.25 -6.43
CA ARG A 94 12.22 12.63 -6.04
C ARG A 94 13.73 12.81 -5.88
N ARG A 95 14.26 13.89 -6.41
CA ARG A 95 15.63 14.34 -6.11
C ARG A 95 15.67 15.17 -4.85
N VAL A 96 16.81 15.23 -4.20
CA VAL A 96 17.10 16.26 -3.20
C VAL A 96 16.83 17.63 -3.84
N GLY A 97 16.05 18.48 -3.17
CA GLY A 97 15.60 19.77 -3.73
C GLY A 97 14.25 19.71 -4.49
N GLY A 98 13.58 18.54 -4.56
CA GLY A 98 12.20 18.43 -5.08
C GLY A 98 12.10 18.20 -6.59
N GLY A 99 13.20 18.01 -7.31
CA GLY A 99 13.17 17.66 -8.73
C GLY A 99 12.63 16.25 -8.98
N LEU A 100 12.00 16.03 -10.14
CA LEU A 100 11.62 14.72 -10.64
C LEU A 100 12.81 14.10 -11.39
N TRP A 101 13.07 12.83 -11.09
CA TRP A 101 13.99 11.96 -11.81
C TRP A 101 13.22 10.76 -12.34
N VAL A 102 13.41 10.45 -13.64
CA VAL A 102 12.79 9.29 -14.30
C VAL A 102 13.85 8.54 -15.08
N TRP A 103 13.92 7.22 -14.84
CA TRP A 103 14.69 6.29 -15.65
C TRP A 103 13.74 5.48 -16.52
N GLU A 104 14.05 5.39 -17.81
CA GLU A 104 13.30 4.65 -18.82
C GLU A 104 14.26 4.16 -19.91
N ASP A 105 14.26 2.87 -20.24
CA ASP A 105 15.05 2.27 -21.33
C ASP A 105 16.53 2.64 -21.31
N GLY A 106 17.15 2.64 -20.11
CA GLY A 106 18.57 2.98 -19.94
C GLY A 106 18.87 4.48 -19.96
N ARG A 107 17.86 5.35 -20.14
CA ARG A 107 18.00 6.81 -20.17
C ARG A 107 17.49 7.44 -18.90
N VAL A 108 18.11 8.55 -18.52
CA VAL A 108 17.69 9.36 -17.38
C VAL A 108 17.12 10.67 -17.88
N HIS A 109 15.94 11.00 -17.37
CA HIS A 109 15.26 12.28 -17.58
C HIS A 109 15.11 12.99 -16.25
N THR A 110 15.22 14.30 -16.23
CA THR A 110 15.06 15.10 -15.01
C THR A 110 14.22 16.34 -15.26
N LEU A 111 13.40 16.71 -14.25
CA LEU A 111 12.70 17.98 -14.19
C LEU A 111 13.07 18.66 -12.85
N PRO A 112 14.11 19.50 -12.81
CA PRO A 112 14.58 20.10 -11.56
C PRO A 112 13.54 20.96 -10.84
N SER A 113 12.67 21.62 -11.60
CA SER A 113 11.62 22.53 -11.11
C SER A 113 10.30 21.84 -10.76
N ALA A 114 10.26 20.50 -10.62
CA ALA A 114 9.02 19.77 -10.37
C ALA A 114 8.36 20.16 -9.03
N GLY A 115 9.14 20.52 -8.01
CA GLY A 115 8.62 20.95 -6.69
C GLY A 115 7.96 19.82 -5.89
N LEU A 116 8.37 18.57 -6.11
CA LEU A 116 7.81 17.39 -5.45
C LEU A 116 7.95 17.49 -3.92
N ALA A 117 6.89 17.19 -3.20
CA ALA A 117 6.85 17.17 -1.75
C ALA A 117 7.67 15.99 -1.19
N VAL A 118 8.26 16.19 -0.01
CA VAL A 118 8.98 15.13 0.72
C VAL A 118 7.96 14.11 1.26
N HIS A 119 8.32 12.84 1.29
CA HIS A 119 7.51 11.73 1.79
C HIS A 119 6.29 11.35 0.92
N ALA A 120 5.88 12.20 -0.02
CA ALA A 120 4.75 11.89 -0.90
C ALA A 120 5.09 10.75 -1.87
N GLY A 121 4.09 9.91 -2.15
CA GLY A 121 4.23 8.84 -3.14
C GLY A 121 4.21 9.37 -4.57
N LEU A 122 4.94 8.68 -5.44
CA LEU A 122 4.81 8.83 -6.88
C LEU A 122 3.97 7.68 -7.44
N LEU A 123 3.25 7.93 -8.54
CA LEU A 123 2.53 6.90 -9.28
C LEU A 123 2.91 6.96 -10.75
N ILE A 124 3.38 5.84 -11.30
CA ILE A 124 3.70 5.73 -12.72
C ILE A 124 2.47 5.20 -13.47
N LEU A 125 2.07 5.92 -14.51
CA LEU A 125 1.07 5.54 -15.50
C LEU A 125 1.77 5.23 -16.84
N PRO A 126 1.10 4.59 -17.81
CA PRO A 126 1.75 4.24 -19.09
C PRO A 126 2.48 5.39 -19.78
N LEU A 127 1.97 6.61 -19.69
CA LEU A 127 2.55 7.80 -20.37
C LEU A 127 2.91 8.93 -19.40
N ALA A 128 2.79 8.75 -18.09
CA ALA A 128 2.93 9.84 -17.12
C ALA A 128 3.50 9.37 -15.79
N VAL A 129 3.95 10.34 -15.01
CA VAL A 129 4.22 10.21 -13.58
C VAL A 129 3.33 11.20 -12.82
N LEU A 130 2.64 10.73 -11.80
CA LEU A 130 1.93 11.58 -10.86
C LEU A 130 2.77 11.78 -9.59
N GLY A 131 2.75 13.00 -9.05
CA GLY A 131 3.42 13.31 -7.79
C GLY A 131 2.73 14.47 -7.09
N VAL A 132 2.91 14.56 -5.78
CA VAL A 132 2.41 15.66 -4.96
C VAL A 132 3.42 16.78 -5.00
N VAL A 133 2.96 18.00 -5.25
CA VAL A 133 3.78 19.22 -5.31
C VAL A 133 3.29 20.21 -4.28
N SER A 134 4.23 20.82 -3.54
CA SER A 134 3.93 21.94 -2.66
C SER A 134 3.75 23.22 -3.49
N THR A 135 2.57 23.82 -3.39
CA THR A 135 2.34 25.16 -3.93
C THR A 135 2.71 26.17 -2.86
N ALA A 136 3.92 26.72 -2.94
CA ALA A 136 4.27 27.85 -2.12
C ALA A 136 3.35 29.03 -2.51
N HIS A 137 2.48 29.47 -1.61
CA HIS A 137 1.89 30.79 -1.74
C HIS A 137 3.02 31.80 -1.50
N ALA A 138 3.25 32.69 -2.43
CA ALA A 138 4.04 33.90 -2.13
C ALA A 138 3.36 34.54 -0.92
N PRO A 139 4.09 34.87 0.16
CA PRO A 139 3.48 35.42 1.37
C PRO A 139 2.82 36.76 1.03
N THR A 140 1.50 36.76 0.85
CA THR A 140 0.70 37.98 0.79
C THR A 140 0.31 38.32 2.22
N GLY A 141 1.26 38.89 2.98
CA GLY A 141 0.97 39.28 4.35
C GLY A 141 2.13 39.08 5.32
N SER A 142 1.93 39.54 6.55
CA SER A 142 2.86 39.37 7.66
C SER A 142 3.13 37.87 7.92
N PRO A 143 4.36 37.44 8.27
CA PRO A 143 4.74 36.04 8.45
C PRO A 143 3.89 35.24 9.45
N ARG A 144 3.10 35.90 10.27
CA ARG A 144 2.21 35.29 11.27
C ARG A 144 0.85 34.84 10.71
N ASN A 145 0.50 35.23 9.47
CA ASN A 145 -0.81 34.92 8.82
C ASN A 145 -0.64 34.28 7.44
N ALA A 146 0.50 33.66 7.15
CA ALA A 146 0.67 32.94 5.92
C ALA A 146 -0.15 31.63 6.00
N ASP A 147 -1.07 31.40 5.07
CA ASP A 147 -1.73 30.12 4.92
C ASP A 147 -0.68 29.01 4.75
N PRO A 148 -0.86 27.86 5.38
CA PRO A 148 0.06 26.74 5.20
C PRO A 148 0.15 26.38 3.71
N PRO A 149 1.34 25.94 3.23
CA PRO A 149 1.51 25.58 1.82
C PRO A 149 0.49 24.51 1.45
N SER A 150 -0.29 24.76 0.43
CA SER A 150 -1.21 23.76 -0.09
C SER A 150 -0.46 22.77 -0.98
N HIS A 151 -0.88 21.52 -0.99
CA HIS A 151 -0.32 20.46 -1.80
C HIS A 151 -1.31 20.04 -2.89
N ARG A 152 -0.82 19.78 -4.10
CA ARG A 152 -1.64 19.39 -5.25
C ARG A 152 -1.06 18.15 -5.91
N LEU A 153 -1.92 17.28 -6.41
CA LEU A 153 -1.50 16.20 -7.28
C LEU A 153 -1.23 16.77 -8.68
N ILE A 154 -0.06 16.49 -9.21
CA ILE A 154 0.41 16.96 -10.50
C ILE A 154 0.67 15.76 -11.42
N ARG A 155 0.30 15.91 -12.70
CA ARG A 155 0.63 14.99 -13.77
C ARG A 155 1.79 15.54 -14.58
N PHE A 156 2.84 14.76 -14.71
CA PHE A 156 4.01 15.05 -15.53
C PHE A 156 4.06 14.09 -16.73
N GLU A 157 4.34 14.63 -17.91
CA GLU A 157 4.51 13.87 -19.14
C GLU A 157 5.73 14.35 -19.93
N PRO A 158 6.38 13.48 -20.73
CA PRO A 158 7.35 13.92 -21.72
C PRO A 158 6.63 14.60 -22.89
N ASP A 159 7.18 15.70 -23.40
CA ASP A 159 6.78 16.31 -24.66
C ASP A 159 7.34 15.51 -25.86
N LYS A 160 7.06 15.98 -27.07
CA LYS A 160 7.53 15.34 -28.31
C LYS A 160 9.06 15.24 -28.42
N THR A 161 9.79 16.01 -27.62
CA THR A 161 11.28 16.01 -27.59
C THR A 161 11.81 15.15 -26.45
N GLY A 162 10.93 14.50 -25.66
CA GLY A 162 11.28 13.72 -24.47
C GLY A 162 11.54 14.56 -23.22
N ARG A 163 11.25 15.86 -23.22
CA ARG A 163 11.40 16.73 -22.06
C ARG A 163 10.16 16.63 -21.16
N TRP A 164 10.34 16.29 -19.92
CA TRP A 164 9.27 16.20 -18.93
C TRP A 164 8.75 17.57 -18.53
N ARG A 165 7.42 17.69 -18.41
CA ARG A 165 6.73 18.92 -17.99
C ARG A 165 5.44 18.59 -17.25
N GLU A 166 4.95 19.53 -16.46
CA GLU A 166 3.60 19.50 -15.91
C GLU A 166 2.56 19.65 -17.02
N VAL A 167 1.53 18.80 -17.02
CA VAL A 167 0.45 18.83 -18.01
C VAL A 167 -0.94 18.94 -17.37
N ALA A 168 -1.10 18.53 -16.11
CA ALA A 168 -2.35 18.67 -15.37
C ALA A 168 -2.08 18.81 -13.86
N ARG A 169 -3.07 19.41 -13.17
CA ARG A 169 -3.01 19.69 -11.73
C ARG A 169 -4.38 19.51 -11.11
N SER A 170 -4.46 18.81 -9.96
CA SER A 170 -5.71 18.70 -9.20
C SER A 170 -6.17 20.06 -8.68
N GLN A 171 -7.48 20.28 -8.68
CA GLN A 171 -8.07 21.50 -8.10
C GLN A 171 -8.10 21.47 -6.58
N ASP A 172 -8.35 20.31 -6.00
CA ASP A 172 -8.40 20.10 -4.56
C ASP A 172 -7.01 19.87 -3.96
N ALA A 173 -6.83 20.32 -2.71
CA ALA A 173 -5.65 20.02 -1.92
C ALA A 173 -5.63 18.54 -1.51
N VAL A 174 -4.47 17.90 -1.66
CA VAL A 174 -4.20 16.55 -1.16
C VAL A 174 -3.30 16.62 0.09
N LEU A 175 -3.17 15.49 0.80
CA LEU A 175 -2.20 15.41 1.90
C LEU A 175 -0.78 15.71 1.42
N PRO A 176 0.08 16.32 2.25
CA PRO A 176 1.48 16.60 1.89
C PRO A 176 2.27 15.33 1.55
N ASP A 177 1.92 14.20 2.15
CA ASP A 177 2.54 12.90 1.98
C ASP A 177 1.62 11.87 1.30
N ALA A 178 0.55 12.33 0.65
CA ALA A 178 -0.39 11.45 -0.04
C ALA A 178 0.32 10.48 -1.01
N ARG A 179 -0.17 9.25 -1.07
CA ARG A 179 0.23 8.22 -2.03
C ARG A 179 -0.93 7.93 -2.98
N PRO A 180 -0.97 8.56 -4.16
CA PRO A 180 -2.01 8.29 -5.14
C PRO A 180 -1.93 6.86 -5.65
N MET A 181 -3.07 6.26 -5.96
CA MET A 181 -3.14 4.91 -6.53
C MET A 181 -4.10 4.84 -7.70
N GLN A 182 -3.79 3.96 -8.66
CA GLN A 182 -4.72 3.64 -9.74
C GLN A 182 -5.66 2.52 -9.30
N VAL A 183 -6.98 2.70 -9.53
CA VAL A 183 -8.00 1.74 -9.13
C VAL A 183 -9.20 1.76 -10.06
N ASP A 184 -9.75 0.59 -10.38
CA ASP A 184 -10.99 0.45 -11.15
C ASP A 184 -12.18 0.16 -10.19
N LEU A 185 -12.85 1.22 -9.74
CA LEU A 185 -14.03 1.10 -8.87
C LEU A 185 -15.30 0.72 -9.64
N ASP A 186 -15.31 0.89 -10.95
CA ASP A 186 -16.50 0.70 -11.79
C ASP A 186 -16.53 -0.67 -12.48
N GLY A 187 -15.41 -1.36 -12.53
CA GLY A 187 -15.26 -2.63 -13.23
C GLY A 187 -15.29 -2.50 -14.75
N ARG A 188 -14.93 -1.35 -15.29
CA ARG A 188 -14.96 -1.08 -16.74
C ARG A 188 -13.76 -1.68 -17.47
N GLY A 189 -12.67 -1.96 -16.75
CA GLY A 189 -11.43 -2.46 -17.33
C GLY A 189 -10.69 -1.47 -18.23
N ASP A 190 -11.05 -0.18 -18.18
CA ASP A 190 -10.49 0.89 -19.01
C ASP A 190 -9.20 1.49 -18.41
N GLY A 191 -8.63 0.84 -17.39
CA GLY A 191 -7.47 1.28 -16.64
C GLY A 191 -7.82 2.13 -15.41
N GLY A 192 -9.11 2.28 -15.09
CA GLY A 192 -9.59 2.87 -13.85
C GLY A 192 -9.27 4.37 -13.68
N HIS A 193 -9.25 4.81 -12.45
CA HIS A 193 -9.15 6.19 -12.01
C HIS A 193 -8.02 6.35 -11.00
N ILE A 194 -7.75 7.58 -10.56
CA ILE A 194 -6.78 7.87 -9.50
C ILE A 194 -7.53 8.11 -8.19
N ALA A 195 -7.29 7.27 -7.21
CA ALA A 195 -7.74 7.51 -5.85
C ALA A 195 -6.65 8.20 -5.03
N VAL A 196 -7.03 9.22 -4.25
CA VAL A 196 -6.12 9.97 -3.39
C VAL A 196 -6.83 10.51 -2.15
N LEU A 197 -6.13 10.55 -1.02
CA LEU A 197 -6.58 11.21 0.20
C LEU A 197 -6.34 12.72 0.10
N ALA A 198 -7.33 13.50 0.50
CA ALA A 198 -7.40 14.93 0.25
C ALA A 198 -8.10 15.71 1.38
N GLY A 199 -8.13 17.04 1.26
CA GLY A 199 -8.71 17.89 2.29
C GLY A 199 -7.90 17.81 3.58
N PRO A 200 -6.61 18.21 3.58
CA PRO A 200 -5.75 18.17 4.75
C PRO A 200 -6.32 19.02 5.88
N ASP A 201 -6.34 18.48 7.09
CA ASP A 201 -6.86 19.14 8.28
C ASP A 201 -6.00 18.76 9.49
N ALA A 202 -5.40 19.73 10.15
CA ALA A 202 -4.58 19.56 11.35
C ALA A 202 -5.35 19.89 12.65
N SER A 203 -6.66 20.20 12.54
CA SER A 203 -7.43 20.69 13.67
C SER A 203 -8.44 19.67 14.21
N ARG A 204 -8.92 18.74 13.36
CA ARG A 204 -9.96 17.78 13.75
C ARG A 204 -9.44 16.65 14.62
N TYR A 205 -8.21 16.20 14.35
CA TYR A 205 -7.65 15.02 15.00
C TYR A 205 -6.13 15.11 15.02
N ASP A 206 -5.54 15.41 16.17
CA ASP A 206 -4.10 15.54 16.33
C ASP A 206 -3.51 14.21 16.83
N HIS A 207 -3.12 13.34 15.89
CA HIS A 207 -2.49 12.06 16.20
C HIS A 207 -1.35 11.74 15.23
N GLY A 208 -0.13 12.08 15.61
CA GLY A 208 1.06 11.95 14.76
C GLY A 208 1.53 10.50 14.50
N VAL A 209 0.64 9.53 14.45
CA VAL A 209 0.99 8.11 14.26
C VAL A 209 1.64 7.84 12.93
N LEU A 210 1.29 8.60 11.89
CA LEU A 210 1.80 8.48 10.53
C LEU A 210 2.91 9.51 10.20
N GLY A 211 3.44 10.20 11.21
CA GLY A 211 4.61 11.06 11.07
C GLY A 211 4.32 12.56 11.15
N ASP A 212 3.07 12.98 11.04
CA ASP A 212 2.58 14.32 11.35
C ASP A 212 1.12 14.25 11.84
N GLY A 213 0.53 15.40 12.19
CA GLY A 213 -0.85 15.50 12.66
C GLY A 213 -1.80 16.07 11.60
N ILE A 214 -1.48 15.90 10.31
CA ILE A 214 -2.31 16.40 9.21
C ILE A 214 -3.08 15.23 8.60
N GLU A 215 -4.37 15.16 8.87
CA GLU A 215 -5.21 14.06 8.44
C GLU A 215 -6.10 14.45 7.26
N ALA A 216 -6.51 13.45 6.46
CA ALA A 216 -7.41 13.68 5.35
C ALA A 216 -8.86 13.76 5.81
N THR A 217 -9.63 14.67 5.23
CA THR A 217 -11.09 14.73 5.44
C THR A 217 -11.87 14.22 4.23
N ARG A 218 -11.19 13.88 3.14
CA ARG A 218 -11.79 13.49 1.87
C ARG A 218 -11.05 12.32 1.22
N VAL A 219 -11.80 11.50 0.48
CA VAL A 219 -11.29 10.61 -0.56
C VAL A 219 -11.76 11.17 -1.90
N LEU A 220 -10.83 11.35 -2.84
CA LEU A 220 -11.14 11.76 -4.20
C LEU A 220 -10.86 10.62 -5.18
N LEU A 221 -11.75 10.49 -6.16
CA LEU A 221 -11.53 9.70 -7.37
C LEU A 221 -11.40 10.67 -8.53
N LEU A 222 -10.22 10.70 -9.15
CA LEU A 222 -9.87 11.66 -10.20
C LEU A 222 -9.79 10.99 -11.56
N GLU A 223 -10.12 11.74 -12.61
CA GLU A 223 -9.81 11.39 -13.99
C GLU A 223 -8.29 11.36 -14.21
N ARG A 224 -7.80 10.42 -15.03
CA ARG A 224 -6.35 10.14 -15.14
C ARG A 224 -5.55 11.19 -15.90
N HIS A 225 -6.19 11.93 -16.83
CA HIS A 225 -5.50 12.87 -17.71
C HIS A 225 -5.55 14.30 -17.19
N GLY A 226 -6.75 14.83 -16.92
CA GLY A 226 -6.97 16.19 -16.43
C GLY A 226 -6.86 16.32 -14.92
N LEU A 227 -6.94 15.22 -14.19
CA LEU A 227 -7.05 15.17 -12.71
C LEU A 227 -8.31 15.85 -12.18
N ASP A 228 -9.37 15.90 -12.99
CA ASP A 228 -10.66 16.41 -12.59
C ASP A 228 -11.34 15.44 -11.60
N VAL A 229 -12.08 15.99 -10.64
CA VAL A 229 -12.79 15.18 -9.65
C VAL A 229 -14.00 14.52 -10.28
N LEU A 230 -14.02 13.21 -10.34
CA LEU A 230 -15.16 12.42 -10.80
C LEU A 230 -16.10 12.05 -9.67
N ARG A 231 -15.53 11.70 -8.51
CA ARG A 231 -16.28 11.31 -7.32
C ARG A 231 -15.53 11.75 -6.07
N ALA A 232 -16.28 12.04 -5.02
CA ALA A 232 -15.70 12.38 -3.72
C ALA A 232 -16.53 11.78 -2.57
N LEU A 233 -15.84 11.53 -1.47
CA LEU A 233 -16.41 11.29 -0.15
C LEU A 233 -15.82 12.32 0.81
N ASN A 234 -16.69 13.06 1.49
CA ASN A 234 -16.29 13.98 2.55
C ASN A 234 -16.73 13.39 3.89
N LEU A 235 -15.83 13.33 4.86
CA LEU A 235 -16.19 12.98 6.23
C LEU A 235 -16.68 14.23 6.97
N PRO A 236 -17.83 14.14 7.64
CA PRO A 236 -18.25 15.22 8.53
C PRO A 236 -17.34 15.28 9.76
N PRO A 237 -17.16 16.48 10.37
CA PRO A 237 -16.51 16.58 11.66
C PRO A 237 -17.21 15.69 12.70
N PRO A 238 -16.52 15.13 13.68
CA PRO A 238 -15.08 15.28 13.97
C PRO A 238 -14.17 14.25 13.28
N HIS A 239 -14.66 13.52 12.31
CA HIS A 239 -13.95 12.37 11.71
C HIS A 239 -12.94 12.79 10.64
N VAL A 240 -11.88 11.97 10.53
CA VAL A 240 -10.83 12.04 9.51
C VAL A 240 -10.54 10.65 8.92
N PHE A 241 -9.87 10.61 7.77
CA PHE A 241 -9.16 9.43 7.30
C PHE A 241 -7.72 9.50 7.82
N GLU A 242 -7.42 8.71 8.83
CA GLU A 242 -6.09 8.58 9.44
C GLU A 242 -5.26 7.56 8.66
N ASP A 243 -4.88 7.96 7.48
CA ASP A 243 -4.16 7.17 6.48
C ASP A 243 -3.49 8.12 5.47
N ILE A 244 -2.47 7.67 4.73
CA ILE A 244 -1.85 8.43 3.64
C ILE A 244 -2.09 7.79 2.27
N ALA A 245 -2.55 6.54 2.25
CA ALA A 245 -2.95 5.81 1.05
C ALA A 245 -4.07 4.82 1.36
N PRO A 246 -5.20 4.85 0.64
CA PRO A 246 -6.16 3.75 0.71
C PRO A 246 -5.56 2.49 0.05
N ARG A 247 -6.16 1.32 0.29
CA ARG A 247 -5.74 0.05 -0.30
C ARG A 247 -6.86 -0.51 -1.15
N ALA A 248 -6.56 -0.91 -2.39
CA ALA A 248 -7.54 -1.54 -3.25
C ALA A 248 -7.86 -2.95 -2.77
N VAL A 249 -9.15 -3.26 -2.66
CA VAL A 249 -9.64 -4.60 -2.35
C VAL A 249 -10.72 -5.02 -3.34
N ALA A 250 -10.62 -6.25 -3.85
CA ALA A 250 -11.60 -6.80 -4.77
C ALA A 250 -12.94 -7.01 -4.07
N LEU A 251 -14.01 -6.54 -4.68
CA LEU A 251 -15.36 -6.73 -4.20
C LEU A 251 -15.96 -8.01 -4.79
N PRO A 252 -16.82 -8.72 -4.06
CA PRO A 252 -17.55 -9.87 -4.60
C PRO A 252 -18.39 -9.50 -5.82
N GLY A 253 -18.51 -10.43 -6.77
CA GLY A 253 -19.37 -10.29 -7.94
C GLY A 253 -18.62 -10.12 -9.26
N ALA A 254 -19.40 -10.03 -10.35
CA ALA A 254 -18.92 -9.79 -11.71
C ALA A 254 -19.68 -8.60 -12.31
N PRO A 255 -19.01 -7.69 -13.06
CA PRO A 255 -17.57 -7.64 -13.32
C PRO A 255 -16.73 -7.39 -12.06
N LEU A 256 -15.43 -7.69 -12.12
CA LEU A 256 -14.50 -7.41 -11.03
C LEU A 256 -14.46 -5.91 -10.76
N ARG A 257 -14.79 -5.53 -9.54
CA ARG A 257 -14.73 -4.15 -9.04
C ARG A 257 -13.90 -4.10 -7.78
N PHE A 258 -13.39 -2.93 -7.47
CA PHE A 258 -12.60 -2.71 -6.27
C PHE A 258 -13.31 -1.74 -5.32
N GLY A 259 -13.03 -1.89 -4.04
CA GLY A 259 -13.27 -0.90 -3.01
C GLY A 259 -11.94 -0.36 -2.50
N LEU A 260 -11.99 0.67 -1.69
CA LEU A 260 -10.84 1.29 -1.04
C LEU A 260 -10.93 1.01 0.46
N LEU A 261 -9.97 0.27 0.99
CA LEU A 261 -9.82 0.02 2.41
C LEU A 261 -8.97 1.12 3.02
N THR A 262 -9.45 1.75 4.10
CA THR A 262 -8.76 2.83 4.81
C THR A 262 -9.17 2.88 6.27
N VAL A 263 -8.58 3.78 7.05
CA VAL A 263 -8.91 4.00 8.45
C VAL A 263 -9.72 5.29 8.60
N ARG A 264 -10.86 5.20 9.26
CA ARG A 264 -11.61 6.36 9.73
C ARG A 264 -11.37 6.51 11.22
N SER A 265 -10.91 7.68 11.66
CA SER A 265 -10.65 7.96 13.07
C SER A 265 -11.47 9.14 13.58
N GLY A 266 -11.66 9.20 14.90
CA GLY A 266 -12.40 10.24 15.59
C GLY A 266 -12.30 10.09 17.10
N PRO A 267 -13.15 10.80 17.88
CA PRO A 267 -13.09 10.79 19.34
C PRO A 267 -13.19 9.40 20.00
N ASP A 268 -13.89 8.48 19.34
CA ASP A 268 -14.10 7.12 19.85
C ASP A 268 -13.00 6.13 19.43
N GLY A 269 -12.04 6.57 18.61
CA GLY A 269 -10.94 5.76 18.09
C GLY A 269 -11.04 5.47 16.59
N GLY A 270 -10.14 4.62 16.11
CA GLY A 270 -10.06 4.21 14.70
C GLY A 270 -11.04 3.09 14.35
N GLN A 271 -11.48 3.08 13.10
CA GLN A 271 -12.36 2.07 12.50
C GLN A 271 -11.83 1.69 11.11
N LEU A 272 -11.86 0.41 10.79
CA LEU A 272 -11.63 -0.02 9.42
C LEU A 272 -12.84 0.39 8.56
N ALA A 273 -12.61 1.07 7.45
CA ALA A 273 -13.65 1.55 6.55
C ALA A 273 -13.44 1.04 5.12
N LEU A 274 -14.49 0.54 4.51
CA LEU A 274 -14.55 0.16 3.10
C LEU A 274 -15.31 1.23 2.33
N VAL A 275 -14.62 1.93 1.44
CA VAL A 275 -15.19 2.98 0.58
C VAL A 275 -15.41 2.43 -0.82
N THR A 276 -16.59 2.68 -1.39
CA THR A 276 -16.96 2.27 -2.75
C THR A 276 -17.64 3.41 -3.50
N ALA A 277 -17.87 3.22 -4.80
CA ALA A 277 -18.79 4.06 -5.55
C ALA A 277 -20.20 3.97 -4.93
N ASP A 278 -20.91 5.10 -4.82
CA ASP A 278 -22.30 5.12 -4.36
C ASP A 278 -23.22 4.74 -5.54
N PRO A 279 -23.95 3.62 -5.48
CA PRO A 279 -24.81 3.20 -6.58
C PRO A 279 -26.00 4.12 -6.81
N ALA A 280 -26.44 4.86 -5.79
CA ALA A 280 -27.55 5.80 -5.88
C ALA A 280 -27.11 7.20 -6.34
N ARG A 281 -25.86 7.55 -6.20
CA ARG A 281 -25.29 8.86 -6.53
C ARG A 281 -24.04 8.71 -7.38
N PRO A 282 -24.14 8.76 -8.73
CA PRO A 282 -23.02 8.46 -9.63
C PRO A 282 -21.73 9.27 -9.43
N GLN A 283 -21.85 10.48 -8.84
CA GLN A 283 -20.71 11.37 -8.57
C GLN A 283 -20.19 11.29 -7.11
N ALA A 284 -20.70 10.34 -6.32
CA ALA A 284 -20.30 10.18 -4.93
C ALA A 284 -19.57 8.87 -4.68
N LEU A 285 -18.70 8.91 -3.68
CA LEU A 285 -18.22 7.73 -2.96
C LEU A 285 -18.99 7.63 -1.64
N GLN A 286 -19.07 6.42 -1.08
CA GLN A 286 -19.70 6.15 0.21
C GLN A 286 -18.83 5.24 1.07
N VAL A 287 -18.98 5.32 2.38
CA VAL A 287 -18.55 4.26 3.29
C VAL A 287 -19.57 3.12 3.15
N ALA A 288 -19.22 2.10 2.41
CA ALA A 288 -20.08 0.94 2.14
C ALA A 288 -20.20 0.01 3.35
N ALA A 289 -19.11 -0.13 4.10
CA ALA A 289 -19.09 -0.89 5.35
C ALA A 289 -18.04 -0.33 6.31
N ILE A 290 -18.29 -0.47 7.61
CA ILE A 290 -17.40 0.04 8.65
C ILE A 290 -17.34 -0.95 9.82
N GLY A 291 -16.15 -1.09 10.39
CA GLY A 291 -15.90 -1.90 11.58
C GLY A 291 -16.25 -1.16 12.87
N ASP A 292 -16.31 -1.92 13.97
CA ASP A 292 -16.41 -1.34 15.30
C ASP A 292 -15.17 -0.50 15.62
N THR A 293 -15.32 0.50 16.46
CA THR A 293 -14.20 1.31 16.96
C THR A 293 -13.18 0.48 17.71
N VAL A 294 -11.92 0.78 17.48
CA VAL A 294 -10.83 0.31 18.33
C VAL A 294 -10.75 1.27 19.52
N GLY A 295 -11.46 0.92 20.57
CA GLY A 295 -11.89 1.76 21.67
C GLY A 295 -10.90 2.79 22.23
N GLY A 296 -11.32 4.05 22.22
CA GLY A 296 -10.69 5.20 22.87
C GLY A 296 -9.95 6.14 21.90
N PHE A 297 -9.91 7.40 22.31
CA PHE A 297 -9.22 8.46 21.59
C PHE A 297 -7.74 8.08 21.35
N HIS A 298 -7.20 8.40 20.17
CA HIS A 298 -5.85 8.03 19.74
C HIS A 298 -5.59 6.50 19.74
N ARG A 299 -6.62 5.70 19.52
CA ARG A 299 -6.47 4.27 19.21
C ARG A 299 -6.62 4.05 17.72
N TRP A 300 -5.56 3.59 17.11
CA TRP A 300 -5.45 3.38 15.68
C TRP A 300 -5.32 1.90 15.32
N LEU A 301 -5.58 1.57 14.08
CA LEU A 301 -5.39 0.25 13.50
C LEU A 301 -4.62 0.35 12.18
N ALA A 302 -3.74 -0.61 11.93
CA ALA A 302 -2.94 -0.69 10.70
C ALA A 302 -3.56 -1.73 9.75
N PRO A 303 -4.18 -1.31 8.65
CA PRO A 303 -4.76 -2.23 7.67
C PRO A 303 -3.69 -2.99 6.89
N THR A 304 -3.97 -4.25 6.56
CA THR A 304 -3.22 -5.05 5.60
C THR A 304 -4.16 -5.89 4.74
N THR A 305 -3.80 -6.19 3.51
CA THR A 305 -4.63 -6.95 2.57
C THR A 305 -3.78 -7.59 1.47
N ASP A 306 -4.23 -8.74 0.95
CA ASP A 306 -3.74 -9.34 -0.29
C ASP A 306 -4.55 -8.86 -1.52
N GLY A 307 -5.38 -7.83 -1.35
CA GLY A 307 -6.33 -7.36 -2.34
C GLY A 307 -7.69 -8.09 -2.30
N ARG A 308 -7.89 -9.05 -1.41
CA ARG A 308 -9.15 -9.80 -1.22
C ARG A 308 -9.55 -9.89 0.24
N GLN A 309 -8.63 -10.22 1.11
CA GLN A 309 -8.85 -10.34 2.54
C GLN A 309 -8.71 -8.98 3.21
N LEU A 310 -9.60 -8.69 4.16
CA LEU A 310 -9.58 -7.46 4.94
C LEU A 310 -9.00 -7.79 6.31
N LEU A 311 -7.83 -7.27 6.63
CA LEU A 311 -7.20 -7.46 7.92
C LEU A 311 -6.76 -6.12 8.50
N ALA A 312 -6.59 -6.08 9.82
CA ALA A 312 -5.90 -4.99 10.48
C ALA A 312 -5.24 -5.44 11.78
N VAL A 313 -4.11 -4.84 12.10
CA VAL A 313 -3.52 -4.93 13.44
C VAL A 313 -4.08 -3.79 14.28
N HIS A 314 -4.83 -4.12 15.32
CA HIS A 314 -5.34 -3.15 16.29
C HIS A 314 -4.23 -2.73 17.23
N THR A 315 -4.16 -1.45 17.53
CA THR A 315 -3.16 -0.86 18.42
C THR A 315 -1.74 -1.38 18.16
N PRO A 316 -1.23 -1.25 16.91
CA PRO A 316 0.04 -1.86 16.50
C PRO A 316 1.23 -1.44 17.36
N HIS A 317 1.11 -0.33 18.08
CA HIS A 317 2.16 0.21 18.94
C HIS A 317 2.03 -0.23 20.40
N ILE A 318 0.88 -0.81 20.79
CA ILE A 318 0.57 -1.19 22.17
C ILE A 318 -0.10 -2.56 22.18
N GLY A 319 0.67 -3.63 22.22
CA GLY A 319 0.16 -5.00 22.34
C GLY A 319 -0.44 -5.62 21.09
N GLY A 320 -0.23 -5.04 19.93
CA GLY A 320 -0.70 -5.39 18.58
C GLY A 320 -1.47 -6.70 18.41
N VAL A 321 -2.72 -6.60 17.95
CA VAL A 321 -3.61 -7.75 17.76
C VAL A 321 -4.11 -7.81 16.33
N LEU A 322 -3.77 -8.87 15.61
CA LEU A 322 -4.27 -9.10 14.26
C LEU A 322 -5.73 -9.56 14.27
N HIS A 323 -6.54 -8.93 13.47
CA HIS A 323 -7.93 -9.30 13.20
C HIS A 323 -8.15 -9.50 11.69
N VAL A 324 -8.97 -10.49 11.35
CA VAL A 324 -9.57 -10.61 10.03
C VAL A 324 -10.99 -10.07 10.09
N TYR A 325 -11.39 -9.39 9.01
CA TYR A 325 -12.71 -8.79 8.88
C TYR A 325 -13.49 -9.45 7.76
N GLN A 326 -14.79 -9.50 7.94
CA GLN A 326 -15.74 -9.96 6.95
C GLN A 326 -16.84 -8.91 6.80
N GLN A 327 -17.21 -8.59 5.58
CA GLN A 327 -18.33 -7.68 5.32
C GLN A 327 -19.65 -8.42 5.49
N ASP A 328 -20.53 -7.85 6.33
CA ASP A 328 -21.91 -8.27 6.51
C ASP A 328 -22.81 -7.02 6.35
N GLY A 329 -23.37 -6.86 5.18
CA GLY A 329 -24.10 -5.64 4.81
C GLY A 329 -23.23 -4.39 4.93
N LYS A 330 -23.61 -3.48 5.86
CA LYS A 330 -22.88 -2.24 6.15
C LYS A 330 -21.89 -2.36 7.31
N GLN A 331 -21.72 -3.54 7.87
CA GLN A 331 -20.79 -3.82 8.96
C GLN A 331 -19.56 -4.58 8.46
N LEU A 332 -18.42 -4.30 9.06
CA LEU A 332 -17.22 -5.14 8.99
C LEU A 332 -17.09 -5.86 10.33
N THR A 333 -17.59 -7.08 10.38
CA THR A 333 -17.44 -7.94 11.57
C THR A 333 -16.01 -8.46 11.65
N ARG A 334 -15.47 -8.60 12.86
CA ARG A 334 -14.07 -9.00 13.05
C ARG A 334 -13.92 -10.24 13.90
N ARG A 335 -12.90 -11.02 13.57
CA ARG A 335 -12.43 -12.15 14.39
C ARG A 335 -10.96 -11.95 14.73
N ARG A 336 -10.62 -12.09 16.01
CA ARG A 336 -9.23 -12.04 16.50
C ARG A 336 -8.47 -13.26 16.01
N LEU A 337 -7.25 -13.06 15.52
CA LEU A 337 -6.38 -14.12 15.04
C LEU A 337 -5.17 -14.33 15.95
N LEU A 338 -4.40 -13.27 16.21
CA LEU A 338 -3.06 -13.41 16.76
C LEU A 338 -2.68 -12.16 17.56
N ASN A 339 -1.95 -12.34 18.65
CA ASN A 339 -1.35 -11.26 19.43
C ASN A 339 0.12 -11.10 19.14
N ASP A 340 0.74 -10.08 19.72
CA ASP A 340 2.17 -9.80 19.62
C ASP A 340 2.60 -9.66 18.16
N VAL A 341 1.90 -8.78 17.42
CA VAL A 341 2.22 -8.44 16.03
C VAL A 341 2.11 -6.95 15.81
N SER A 342 2.87 -6.43 14.84
CA SER A 342 2.74 -5.06 14.39
C SER A 342 3.09 -4.96 12.91
N THR A 343 2.25 -4.29 12.13
CA THR A 343 2.51 -3.99 10.73
C THR A 343 2.91 -2.53 10.53
N HIS A 344 3.03 -1.77 11.61
CA HIS A 344 3.37 -0.36 11.54
C HIS A 344 4.22 0.08 12.74
N ARG A 345 5.12 1.02 12.50
CA ARG A 345 5.95 1.66 13.51
C ARG A 345 5.49 3.10 13.74
N ILE A 346 5.28 3.49 14.98
CA ILE A 346 4.83 4.84 15.34
C ILE A 346 5.71 5.94 14.70
N GLY A 347 5.07 6.93 14.12
CA GLY A 347 5.73 8.03 13.42
C GLY A 347 6.30 7.66 12.04
N SER A 348 6.11 6.42 11.59
CA SER A 348 6.55 5.98 10.26
C SER A 348 5.48 6.27 9.20
N ARG A 349 5.94 6.55 7.99
CA ARG A 349 5.10 6.58 6.78
C ARG A 349 5.07 5.25 6.01
N GLU A 350 5.73 4.21 6.55
CA GLU A 350 5.57 2.85 6.04
C GLU A 350 4.30 2.24 6.60
N LEU A 351 3.29 2.14 5.74
CA LEU A 351 1.93 1.78 6.14
C LEU A 351 1.73 0.31 6.43
N ASP A 352 2.58 -0.55 5.88
CA ASP A 352 2.43 -1.99 6.05
C ASP A 352 3.79 -2.69 6.01
N LEU A 353 4.18 -3.26 7.15
CA LEU A 353 5.37 -4.09 7.28
C LEU A 353 5.07 -5.58 7.00
N SER A 354 3.85 -5.93 6.66
CA SER A 354 3.50 -7.30 6.27
C SER A 354 3.73 -7.53 4.78
N VAL A 355 3.91 -8.79 4.42
CA VAL A 355 4.04 -9.23 3.03
C VAL A 355 3.22 -10.48 2.81
N TRP A 356 2.44 -10.48 1.73
CA TRP A 356 1.77 -11.68 1.25
C TRP A 356 2.66 -12.41 0.26
N LEU A 357 2.99 -13.67 0.57
CA LEU A 357 3.90 -14.47 -0.21
C LEU A 357 3.39 -15.91 -0.34
N ARG A 358 3.17 -16.37 -1.57
CA ARG A 358 2.64 -17.73 -1.85
C ARG A 358 1.36 -18.07 -1.09
N GLY A 359 0.47 -17.08 -0.90
CA GLY A 359 -0.77 -17.25 -0.13
C GLY A 359 -0.60 -17.25 1.39
N LEU A 360 0.62 -17.02 1.89
CA LEU A 360 0.93 -16.87 3.32
C LEU A 360 1.06 -15.40 3.69
N LEU A 361 0.68 -15.03 4.89
CA LEU A 361 0.93 -13.72 5.46
C LEU A 361 2.20 -13.78 6.33
N VAL A 362 3.16 -12.92 6.00
CA VAL A 362 4.38 -12.74 6.80
C VAL A 362 4.35 -11.37 7.42
N LEU A 363 4.48 -11.29 8.74
CA LEU A 363 4.43 -10.02 9.47
C LEU A 363 5.35 -10.06 10.70
N PRO A 364 5.82 -8.89 11.18
CA PRO A 364 6.67 -8.82 12.35
C PRO A 364 5.90 -8.98 13.66
N SER A 365 6.61 -9.47 14.70
CA SER A 365 6.21 -9.33 16.09
C SER A 365 6.08 -7.85 16.48
N GLN A 366 5.42 -7.58 17.62
CA GLN A 366 5.22 -6.24 18.16
C GLN A 366 6.53 -5.44 18.27
N ASP A 367 7.61 -6.10 18.71
CA ASP A 367 8.93 -5.49 18.83
C ASP A 367 9.68 -5.35 17.50
N GLY A 368 9.12 -5.90 16.40
CA GLY A 368 9.69 -5.87 15.06
C GLY A 368 10.94 -6.72 14.87
N ARG A 369 11.30 -7.57 15.84
CA ARG A 369 12.55 -8.36 15.83
C ARG A 369 12.37 -9.82 15.44
N ARG A 370 11.12 -10.26 15.27
CA ARG A 370 10.79 -11.61 14.84
C ARG A 370 9.78 -11.55 13.70
N LEU A 371 10.02 -12.29 12.63
CA LEU A 371 9.04 -12.52 11.58
C LEU A 371 8.21 -13.75 11.90
N ARG A 372 6.92 -13.69 11.60
CA ARG A 372 5.94 -14.75 11.81
C ARG A 372 5.26 -15.06 10.49
N VAL A 373 5.21 -16.32 10.11
CA VAL A 373 4.61 -16.82 8.86
C VAL A 373 3.30 -17.49 9.18
N LEU A 374 2.21 -16.92 8.70
CA LEU A 374 0.85 -17.41 8.95
C LEU A 374 0.25 -18.03 7.70
N ASN A 375 -0.40 -19.18 7.86
CA ASN A 375 -1.21 -19.78 6.82
C ASN A 375 -2.69 -19.45 7.05
N PRO A 376 -3.35 -18.69 6.14
CA PRO A 376 -4.76 -18.37 6.27
C PRO A 376 -5.68 -19.58 6.33
N ALA A 377 -5.32 -20.68 5.66
CA ALA A 377 -6.12 -21.90 5.62
C ALA A 377 -5.46 -23.02 6.44
N PRO A 378 -6.22 -23.77 7.27
CA PRO A 378 -7.65 -23.58 7.53
C PRO A 378 -7.95 -22.50 8.58
N ASP A 379 -7.01 -22.11 9.45
CA ASP A 379 -7.31 -21.26 10.60
C ASP A 379 -6.14 -20.35 11.04
N TRP A 380 -5.42 -19.77 10.09
CA TRP A 380 -4.36 -18.79 10.39
C TRP A 380 -3.24 -19.36 11.28
N ALA A 381 -2.93 -20.64 11.10
CA ALA A 381 -1.87 -21.29 11.88
C ALA A 381 -0.52 -20.61 11.61
N GLU A 382 0.25 -20.37 12.69
CA GLU A 382 1.66 -19.97 12.56
C GLU A 382 2.48 -21.19 12.14
N LEU A 383 3.05 -21.14 10.94
CA LEU A 383 3.86 -22.22 10.40
C LEU A 383 5.30 -22.16 10.88
N GLN A 384 5.83 -20.96 10.98
CA GLN A 384 7.23 -20.72 11.35
C GLN A 384 7.40 -19.29 11.88
N SER A 385 8.37 -19.12 12.74
CA SER A 385 8.90 -17.79 13.08
C SER A 385 10.43 -17.83 13.15
N PHE A 386 11.06 -16.67 12.91
CA PHE A 386 12.51 -16.52 13.01
C PHE A 386 12.91 -15.10 13.39
N SER A 387 14.04 -15.00 14.11
CA SER A 387 14.53 -13.74 14.63
C SER A 387 15.24 -12.93 13.55
N LEU A 388 15.06 -11.62 13.61
CA LEU A 388 15.85 -10.64 12.87
C LEU A 388 16.93 -10.04 13.79
N PRO A 389 18.09 -9.66 13.27
CA PRO A 389 19.18 -9.09 14.07
C PRO A 389 18.86 -7.69 14.60
N ALA A 390 17.98 -6.95 13.90
CA ALA A 390 17.49 -5.64 14.31
C ALA A 390 16.00 -5.51 13.97
N ARG A 391 15.35 -4.46 14.49
CA ARG A 391 13.93 -4.19 14.23
C ARG A 391 13.70 -3.93 12.73
N MET A 392 12.63 -4.49 12.20
CA MET A 392 12.20 -4.28 10.84
C MET A 392 11.66 -2.84 10.63
N SER A 393 12.03 -2.23 9.51
CA SER A 393 11.59 -0.88 9.13
C SER A 393 10.83 -0.83 7.80
N MET A 394 11.09 -1.77 6.89
CA MET A 394 10.37 -1.93 5.62
C MET A 394 10.35 -3.41 5.19
N ALA A 395 9.37 -3.75 4.36
CA ALA A 395 9.31 -5.04 3.69
C ALA A 395 8.71 -4.93 2.30
N THR A 396 9.11 -5.83 1.41
CA THR A 396 8.52 -5.94 0.08
C THR A 396 8.63 -7.37 -0.44
N ALA A 397 7.60 -7.88 -1.13
CA ALA A 397 7.72 -9.13 -1.87
C ALA A 397 8.66 -8.94 -3.06
N LEU A 398 9.50 -9.91 -3.37
CA LEU A 398 10.23 -9.93 -4.64
C LEU A 398 9.25 -10.13 -5.79
N THR A 399 9.55 -9.58 -6.95
CA THR A 399 8.66 -9.56 -8.12
C THR A 399 8.30 -10.95 -8.65
N ASP A 400 9.16 -11.92 -8.42
CA ASP A 400 8.93 -13.34 -8.79
C ASP A 400 8.11 -14.12 -7.74
N GLY A 401 7.75 -13.46 -6.63
CA GLY A 401 7.01 -14.09 -5.54
C GLY A 401 7.79 -15.20 -4.80
N SER A 402 9.09 -15.36 -5.04
CA SER A 402 9.90 -16.43 -4.44
C SER A 402 10.24 -16.16 -2.99
N ALA A 403 10.43 -14.90 -2.62
CA ALA A 403 10.88 -14.44 -1.31
C ALA A 403 10.40 -13.00 -1.02
N MET A 404 10.63 -12.55 0.18
CA MET A 404 10.51 -11.14 0.55
C MET A 404 11.87 -10.54 0.88
N ALA A 405 12.00 -9.25 0.67
CA ALA A 405 13.11 -8.47 1.18
C ALA A 405 12.67 -7.65 2.40
N VAL A 406 13.51 -7.61 3.41
CA VAL A 406 13.30 -6.92 4.69
C VAL A 406 14.43 -5.92 4.89
N LEU A 407 14.09 -4.69 5.21
CA LEU A 407 15.01 -3.67 5.69
C LEU A 407 14.90 -3.56 7.20
N THR A 408 16.05 -3.51 7.89
CA THR A 408 16.13 -3.30 9.32
C THR A 408 16.56 -1.87 9.67
N GLU A 409 16.30 -1.40 10.90
CA GLU A 409 16.57 -0.02 11.34
C GLU A 409 18.06 0.39 11.24
N ASP A 410 18.96 -0.60 11.27
CA ASP A 410 20.40 -0.39 11.07
C ASP A 410 20.79 -0.24 9.58
N GLY A 411 19.82 -0.23 8.68
CA GLY A 411 20.03 -0.07 7.24
C GLY A 411 20.49 -1.32 6.51
N ARG A 412 20.42 -2.50 7.14
CA ARG A 412 20.76 -3.80 6.51
C ARG A 412 19.55 -4.38 5.81
N VAL A 413 19.82 -5.09 4.72
CA VAL A 413 18.79 -5.77 3.92
C VAL A 413 18.94 -7.28 4.07
N TRP A 414 17.80 -7.96 4.20
CA TRP A 414 17.69 -9.40 4.30
C TRP A 414 16.73 -9.93 3.25
N VAL A 415 17.00 -11.08 2.68
CA VAL A 415 16.05 -11.85 1.87
C VAL A 415 15.59 -13.03 2.68
N VAL A 416 14.28 -13.23 2.70
CA VAL A 416 13.57 -14.22 3.51
C VAL A 416 12.63 -15.01 2.61
N GLY A 417 12.78 -16.34 2.60
CA GLY A 417 11.94 -17.23 1.79
C GLY A 417 12.38 -18.68 1.82
#